data_b0dada641f89f9d170c3f3f1df8511b7
#
_entry.id   b0dada641f89f9d170c3f3f1df8511b7
#
_cell.length_a   1.000
_cell.length_b   1.000
_cell.length_c   1.000
_cell.angle_alpha   90.00
_cell.angle_beta   90.00
_cell.angle_gamma   90.00
#
_symmetry.space_group_name_H-M   'P 1'
#
loop_
_entity.id
_entity.type
_entity.pdbx_description
1 polymer ?
#
loop_
_entity_poly.entity_id
_entity_poly.type
_entity_poly.pdbx_seq_one_letter_code
_entity_poly.pdbx_strand_id
1 'polypeptide(L)'
;MQSPQPSPELPPLRYVTLDQARALECNGCGDCCDTRRTDGYWAWSAVPEDGFASMTGAGPLIIPIERIEGGDGWRDRAWHPDDASEYYPTRFRCSAFQEQEDGRGLCGRHTLERPDVCGEFPVHVVGLALDVEELGEVPLPTVALPRCTWYRMIVVREGDERITPLEDGEAN
;
A
#
# COMPACT_ATOMS: atom_id res chain seq x y z
N MET A 1 15.41 -10.06 35.15
CA MET A 1 14.12 -9.54 34.69
C MET A 1 14.41 -8.32 33.85
N GLN A 2 14.29 -8.42 32.53
CA GLN A 2 14.39 -7.25 31.66
C GLN A 2 13.05 -6.51 31.73
N SER A 3 13.08 -5.22 32.05
CA SER A 3 11.90 -4.38 31.98
C SER A 3 11.38 -4.36 30.53
N PRO A 4 10.06 -4.43 30.30
CA PRO A 4 9.50 -4.32 28.96
C PRO A 4 9.94 -2.97 28.37
N GLN A 5 10.52 -3.00 27.19
CA GLN A 5 10.82 -1.77 26.46
C GLN A 5 9.50 -1.09 26.09
N PRO A 6 9.39 0.22 26.25
CA PRO A 6 8.20 0.94 25.80
C PRO A 6 8.01 0.69 24.29
N SER A 7 6.79 0.34 23.91
CA SER A 7 6.43 0.24 22.50
C SER A 7 6.74 1.58 21.81
N PRO A 8 7.33 1.57 20.61
CA PRO A 8 7.59 2.81 19.89
C PRO A 8 6.27 3.59 19.74
N GLU A 9 6.31 4.84 20.13
CA GLU A 9 5.16 5.73 20.02
C GLU A 9 4.83 5.91 18.52
N LEU A 10 3.59 5.61 18.15
CA LEU A 10 3.15 5.77 16.77
C LEU A 10 3.14 7.26 16.39
N PRO A 11 3.59 7.64 15.19
CA PRO A 11 3.50 9.03 14.75
C PRO A 11 2.04 9.51 14.77
N PRO A 12 1.81 10.81 14.98
CA PRO A 12 0.46 11.36 15.01
C PRO A 12 -0.29 11.14 13.69
N LEU A 13 -1.62 11.19 13.75
CA LEU A 13 -2.45 11.25 12.54
C LEU A 13 -2.21 12.59 11.84
N ARG A 14 -2.16 12.56 10.50
CA ARG A 14 -2.07 13.75 9.66
C ARG A 14 -3.38 13.95 8.92
N TYR A 15 -3.97 15.11 9.06
CA TYR A 15 -5.19 15.49 8.36
C TYR A 15 -4.82 16.38 7.17
N VAL A 16 -5.16 15.96 5.98
CA VAL A 16 -4.76 16.62 4.74
C VAL A 16 -5.95 16.73 3.79
N THR A 17 -5.93 17.72 2.90
CA THR A 17 -6.88 17.75 1.78
C THR A 17 -6.50 16.69 0.74
N LEU A 18 -7.43 16.35 -0.14
CA LEU A 18 -7.14 15.42 -1.23
C LEU A 18 -6.04 15.95 -2.16
N ASP A 19 -6.03 17.25 -2.42
CA ASP A 19 -5.02 17.89 -3.26
C ASP A 19 -3.64 17.87 -2.58
N GLN A 20 -3.56 18.12 -1.28
CA GLN A 20 -2.33 17.95 -0.53
C GLN A 20 -1.82 16.50 -0.57
N ALA A 21 -2.70 15.52 -0.36
CA ALA A 21 -2.32 14.11 -0.40
C ALA A 21 -1.81 13.69 -1.79
N ARG A 22 -2.41 14.22 -2.87
CA ARG A 22 -2.03 13.96 -4.26
C ARG A 22 -0.74 14.66 -4.69
N ALA A 23 -0.39 15.76 -4.04
CA ALA A 23 0.87 16.47 -4.29
C ALA A 23 2.09 15.72 -3.77
N LEU A 24 1.90 14.74 -2.89
CA LEU A 24 2.98 13.91 -2.36
C LEU A 24 3.36 12.79 -3.32
N GLU A 25 4.64 12.50 -3.40
CA GLU A 25 5.16 11.40 -4.20
C GLU A 25 5.39 10.13 -3.38
N CYS A 26 5.28 8.98 -4.05
CA CYS A 26 5.63 7.69 -3.46
C CYS A 26 7.13 7.65 -3.15
N ASN A 27 7.47 7.44 -1.89
CA ASN A 27 8.87 7.35 -1.45
C ASN A 27 9.55 6.01 -1.75
N GLY A 28 8.87 5.11 -2.46
CA GLY A 28 9.43 3.80 -2.83
C GLY A 28 9.65 2.85 -1.65
N CYS A 29 8.89 2.97 -0.57
CA CYS A 29 9.05 2.08 0.59
C CYS A 29 8.87 0.60 0.26
N GLY A 30 8.08 0.26 -0.74
CA GLY A 30 7.81 -1.10 -1.19
C GLY A 30 6.83 -1.91 -0.34
N ASP A 31 6.26 -1.30 0.70
CA ASP A 31 5.37 -2.01 1.61
C ASP A 31 4.06 -2.46 0.94
N CYS A 32 3.56 -1.69 -0.03
CA CYS A 32 2.42 -2.08 -0.86
C CYS A 32 2.79 -3.04 -2.01
N CYS A 33 4.07 -3.25 -2.28
CA CYS A 33 4.53 -4.13 -3.35
C CYS A 33 4.86 -5.55 -2.86
N ASP A 34 5.05 -5.72 -1.55
CA ASP A 34 5.42 -7.00 -0.98
C ASP A 34 4.86 -7.15 0.43
N THR A 35 3.80 -7.94 0.55
CA THR A 35 3.11 -8.14 1.84
C THR A 35 3.95 -8.84 2.90
N ARG A 36 5.09 -9.43 2.55
CA ARG A 36 6.05 -9.98 3.52
C ARG A 36 6.68 -8.90 4.40
N ARG A 37 6.66 -7.65 3.93
CA ARG A 37 7.27 -6.48 4.59
C ARG A 37 6.37 -5.84 5.65
N THR A 38 5.08 -6.18 5.69
CA THR A 38 4.03 -5.52 6.50
C THR A 38 3.10 -6.49 7.21
N ASP A 39 3.60 -7.62 7.67
CA ASP A 39 2.78 -8.69 8.28
C ASP A 39 1.58 -9.11 7.41
N GLY A 40 1.69 -8.84 6.11
CA GLY A 40 0.79 -9.33 5.11
C GLY A 40 -0.41 -8.47 4.79
N TYR A 41 -0.37 -7.19 5.11
CA TYR A 41 -1.33 -6.28 4.50
C TYR A 41 -1.05 -6.12 3.00
N TRP A 42 -2.10 -6.18 2.19
CA TRP A 42 -2.04 -5.95 0.75
C TRP A 42 -3.07 -4.90 0.34
N ALA A 43 -2.63 -3.91 -0.42
CA ALA A 43 -3.47 -2.80 -0.85
C ALA A 43 -4.51 -3.18 -1.93
N TRP A 44 -4.31 -4.29 -2.57
CA TRP A 44 -5.22 -4.82 -3.58
C TRP A 44 -6.11 -5.86 -2.90
N SER A 45 -7.37 -5.68 -2.85
CA SER A 45 -8.33 -6.65 -2.32
C SER A 45 -8.30 -7.98 -3.11
N ALA A 46 -9.40 -8.59 -3.36
CA ALA A 46 -9.49 -9.79 -4.21
C ALA A 46 -8.96 -9.52 -5.63
N VAL A 47 -8.22 -10.47 -6.18
CA VAL A 47 -7.72 -10.42 -7.56
C VAL A 47 -8.34 -11.56 -8.35
N PRO A 48 -9.37 -11.30 -9.17
CA PRO A 48 -10.00 -12.32 -10.02
C PRO A 48 -9.02 -12.86 -11.06
N GLU A 49 -9.30 -14.05 -11.58
CA GLU A 49 -8.39 -14.76 -12.51
C GLU A 49 -8.08 -13.95 -13.78
N ASP A 50 -9.07 -13.30 -14.35
CA ASP A 50 -8.91 -12.44 -15.52
C ASP A 50 -8.07 -11.19 -15.20
N GLY A 51 -8.27 -10.57 -14.03
CA GLY A 51 -7.43 -9.50 -13.52
C GLY A 51 -5.99 -9.97 -13.30
N PHE A 52 -5.81 -11.12 -12.65
CA PHE A 52 -4.50 -11.74 -12.47
C PHE A 52 -3.82 -12.02 -13.82
N ALA A 53 -4.52 -12.61 -14.75
CA ALA A 53 -4.00 -12.91 -16.09
C ALA A 53 -3.62 -11.65 -16.88
N SER A 54 -4.41 -10.57 -16.77
CA SER A 54 -4.11 -9.29 -17.44
C SER A 54 -2.87 -8.59 -16.88
N MET A 55 -2.53 -8.85 -15.63
CA MET A 55 -1.33 -8.34 -14.97
C MET A 55 -0.07 -9.15 -15.30
N THR A 56 -0.21 -10.24 -16.03
CA THR A 56 0.89 -11.08 -16.48
C THR A 56 1.35 -10.62 -17.87
N GLY A 57 2.47 -9.94 -17.98
CA GLY A 57 3.11 -9.66 -19.26
C GLY A 57 4.09 -10.79 -19.64
N ALA A 58 5.39 -10.50 -19.67
CA ALA A 58 6.44 -11.51 -19.86
C ALA A 58 6.64 -12.46 -18.65
N GLY A 59 5.66 -12.53 -17.76
CA GLY A 59 5.63 -13.34 -16.53
C GLY A 59 4.68 -12.71 -15.52
N PRO A 60 4.25 -13.43 -14.48
CA PRO A 60 3.31 -12.90 -13.51
C PRO A 60 3.88 -11.68 -12.79
N LEU A 61 3.20 -10.53 -12.90
CA LEU A 61 3.59 -9.32 -12.18
C LEU A 61 3.22 -9.44 -10.70
N ILE A 62 1.99 -9.87 -10.42
CA ILE A 62 1.48 -10.10 -9.08
C ILE A 62 1.52 -11.60 -8.80
N ILE A 63 2.22 -12.00 -7.74
CA ILE A 63 2.43 -13.40 -7.40
C ILE A 63 1.78 -13.66 -6.04
N PRO A 64 0.78 -14.55 -5.97
CA PRO A 64 0.26 -15.02 -4.69
C PRO A 64 1.36 -15.70 -3.87
N ILE A 65 1.36 -15.46 -2.58
CA ILE A 65 2.30 -16.08 -1.64
C ILE A 65 1.56 -16.74 -0.49
N GLU A 66 2.19 -17.75 0.09
CA GLU A 66 1.68 -18.44 1.27
C GLU A 66 2.79 -18.69 2.29
N ARG A 67 2.42 -18.85 3.56
CA ARG A 67 3.36 -19.23 4.61
C ARG A 67 3.88 -20.65 4.37
N ILE A 68 5.18 -20.85 4.60
CA ILE A 68 5.77 -22.20 4.62
C ILE A 68 5.30 -22.88 5.90
N GLU A 69 4.65 -24.02 5.78
CA GLU A 69 4.15 -24.77 6.92
C GLU A 69 5.29 -25.21 7.83
N GLY A 70 5.19 -24.87 9.12
CA GLY A 70 6.22 -25.18 10.13
C GLY A 70 7.47 -24.29 10.07
N GLY A 71 7.47 -23.21 9.27
CA GLY A 71 8.59 -22.25 9.14
C GLY A 71 8.14 -20.80 9.22
N ASP A 72 9.12 -19.91 9.33
CA ASP A 72 8.89 -18.45 9.39
C ASP A 72 8.90 -17.80 7.98
N GLY A 73 9.06 -18.59 6.91
CA GLY A 73 9.22 -18.11 5.54
C GLY A 73 7.92 -18.03 4.75
N TRP A 74 8.07 -17.48 3.55
CA TRP A 74 7.02 -17.38 2.54
C TRP A 74 7.50 -18.04 1.25
N ARG A 75 6.55 -18.63 0.48
CA ARG A 75 6.83 -19.14 -0.86
C ARG A 75 5.78 -18.63 -1.86
N ASP A 76 6.21 -18.55 -3.11
CA ASP A 76 5.31 -18.28 -4.22
C ASP A 76 4.39 -19.47 -4.46
N ARG A 77 3.18 -19.21 -4.91
CA ARG A 77 2.25 -20.21 -5.37
C ARG A 77 1.48 -19.75 -6.61
N ALA A 78 0.82 -20.66 -7.26
CA ALA A 78 -0.10 -20.35 -8.35
C ALA A 78 -1.34 -19.63 -7.81
N TRP A 79 -2.01 -18.90 -8.71
CA TRP A 79 -3.34 -18.35 -8.43
C TRP A 79 -4.35 -19.47 -8.11
N HIS A 80 -5.25 -19.18 -7.19
CA HIS A 80 -6.32 -20.08 -6.77
C HIS A 80 -7.66 -19.32 -6.75
N PRO A 81 -8.81 -19.95 -7.03
CA PRO A 81 -10.13 -19.31 -7.01
C PRO A 81 -10.44 -18.52 -5.73
N ASP A 82 -9.90 -18.92 -4.58
CA ASP A 82 -10.06 -18.21 -3.32
C ASP A 82 -9.40 -16.83 -3.33
N ASP A 83 -8.44 -16.58 -4.23
CA ASP A 83 -7.77 -15.30 -4.39
C ASP A 83 -8.73 -14.22 -4.93
N ALA A 84 -9.82 -14.62 -5.54
CA ALA A 84 -10.90 -13.74 -5.97
C ALA A 84 -11.90 -13.42 -4.85
N SER A 85 -11.73 -13.98 -3.65
CA SER A 85 -12.65 -13.79 -2.54
C SER A 85 -12.16 -12.70 -1.59
N GLU A 86 -13.02 -11.74 -1.30
CA GLU A 86 -12.77 -10.73 -0.26
C GLU A 86 -12.77 -11.31 1.17
N TYR A 87 -13.33 -12.51 1.34
CA TYR A 87 -13.39 -13.18 2.64
C TYR A 87 -12.12 -13.96 2.98
N TYR A 88 -11.29 -14.27 1.98
CA TYR A 88 -10.02 -14.98 2.14
C TYR A 88 -8.87 -14.06 1.74
N PRO A 89 -8.29 -13.33 2.68
CA PRO A 89 -7.24 -12.36 2.37
C PRO A 89 -6.00 -13.07 1.81
N THR A 90 -5.88 -13.09 0.50
CA THR A 90 -4.70 -13.60 -0.18
C THR A 90 -3.57 -12.58 -0.06
N ARG A 91 -2.38 -13.09 0.15
CA ARG A 91 -1.16 -12.29 0.20
C ARG A 91 -0.43 -12.35 -1.12
N PHE A 92 0.11 -11.22 -1.52
CA PHE A 92 0.78 -11.07 -2.81
C PHE A 92 2.14 -10.41 -2.66
N ARG A 93 2.97 -10.60 -3.66
CA ARG A 93 4.16 -9.78 -3.92
C ARG A 93 4.22 -9.38 -5.39
N CYS A 94 4.85 -8.24 -5.67
CA CYS A 94 5.14 -7.82 -7.03
C CYS A 94 6.49 -8.40 -7.47
N SER A 95 6.54 -9.05 -8.65
CA SER A 95 7.78 -9.58 -9.22
C SER A 95 8.73 -8.49 -9.72
N ALA A 96 8.20 -7.31 -10.01
CA ALA A 96 9.00 -6.16 -10.45
C ALA A 96 9.59 -5.34 -9.30
N PHE A 97 9.25 -5.65 -8.05
CA PHE A 97 9.80 -4.97 -6.88
C PHE A 97 11.23 -5.46 -6.62
N GLN A 98 12.15 -4.51 -6.43
CA GLN A 98 13.55 -4.76 -6.13
C GLN A 98 13.92 -4.03 -4.84
N GLU A 99 14.24 -4.78 -3.80
CA GLU A 99 14.68 -4.21 -2.53
C GLU A 99 16.08 -3.62 -2.68
N GLN A 100 16.28 -2.44 -2.11
CA GLN A 100 17.56 -1.74 -2.07
C GLN A 100 18.24 -1.96 -0.71
N GLU A 101 19.55 -1.71 -0.63
CA GLU A 101 20.33 -1.88 0.61
C GLU A 101 19.85 -0.99 1.75
N ASP A 102 19.25 0.16 1.43
CA ASP A 102 18.68 1.11 2.41
C ASP A 102 17.26 0.69 2.89
N GLY A 103 16.76 -0.46 2.46
CA GLY A 103 15.45 -0.99 2.82
C GLY A 103 14.29 -0.37 2.04
N ARG A 104 14.53 0.59 1.14
CA ARG A 104 13.54 1.06 0.17
C ARG A 104 13.49 0.11 -1.02
N GLY A 105 12.65 0.40 -1.98
CA GLY A 105 12.52 -0.41 -3.17
C GLY A 105 12.41 0.39 -4.45
N LEU A 106 12.80 -0.26 -5.53
CA LEU A 106 12.57 0.24 -6.88
C LEU A 106 11.53 -0.63 -7.56
N CYS A 107 10.64 0.00 -8.32
CA CYS A 107 9.76 -0.68 -9.24
C CYS A 107 10.45 -0.84 -10.59
N GLY A 108 10.84 -2.05 -10.98
CA GLY A 108 11.45 -2.34 -12.26
C GLY A 108 10.54 -2.03 -13.47
N ARG A 109 9.27 -1.71 -13.23
CA ARG A 109 8.31 -1.28 -14.25
C ARG A 109 7.86 0.18 -14.11
N HIS A 110 8.58 1.00 -13.35
CA HIS A 110 8.15 2.38 -13.08
C HIS A 110 7.99 3.22 -14.35
N THR A 111 8.81 2.96 -15.36
CA THR A 111 8.76 3.63 -16.68
C THR A 111 8.06 2.79 -17.76
N LEU A 112 7.51 1.64 -17.41
CA LEU A 112 6.81 0.74 -18.31
C LEU A 112 5.32 0.71 -17.97
N GLU A 113 4.54 0.06 -18.82
CA GLU A 113 3.14 -0.22 -18.53
C GLU A 113 3.02 -1.05 -17.23
N ARG A 114 2.23 -0.57 -16.32
CA ARG A 114 1.92 -1.20 -15.03
C ARG A 114 0.42 -1.07 -14.76
N PRO A 115 -0.15 -1.94 -13.91
CA PRO A 115 -1.56 -1.84 -13.54
C PRO A 115 -1.92 -0.46 -12.99
N ASP A 116 -3.07 0.06 -13.36
CA ASP A 116 -3.55 1.39 -12.94
C ASP A 116 -3.50 1.55 -11.42
N VAL A 117 -3.88 0.52 -10.68
CA VAL A 117 -3.83 0.52 -9.21
C VAL A 117 -2.44 0.86 -8.64
N CYS A 118 -1.36 0.55 -9.36
CA CYS A 118 0.00 0.92 -8.93
C CYS A 118 0.24 2.44 -8.98
N GLY A 119 -0.48 3.14 -9.87
CA GLY A 119 -0.42 4.60 -9.98
C GLY A 119 -1.50 5.29 -9.17
N GLU A 120 -2.61 4.61 -8.91
CA GLU A 120 -3.76 5.19 -8.22
C GLU A 120 -3.66 5.07 -6.71
N PHE A 121 -3.03 4.02 -6.19
CA PHE A 121 -2.91 3.81 -4.76
C PHE A 121 -1.94 4.81 -4.11
N PRO A 122 -2.30 5.39 -2.97
CA PRO A 122 -3.60 5.28 -2.27
C PRO A 122 -4.55 6.45 -2.54
N VAL A 123 -4.16 7.47 -3.30
CA VAL A 123 -4.83 8.79 -3.33
C VAL A 123 -5.53 9.11 -4.65
N HIS A 124 -5.30 8.31 -5.69
CA HIS A 124 -5.95 8.46 -6.99
C HIS A 124 -7.00 7.38 -7.26
N VAL A 125 -7.31 6.54 -6.25
CA VAL A 125 -8.34 5.50 -6.39
C VAL A 125 -9.69 6.11 -6.71
N VAL A 126 -10.40 5.44 -7.62
CA VAL A 126 -11.74 5.87 -8.05
C VAL A 126 -12.67 5.91 -6.83
N GLY A 127 -13.43 7.00 -6.71
CA GLY A 127 -14.40 7.18 -5.62
C GLY A 127 -13.88 7.94 -4.41
N LEU A 128 -12.58 7.99 -4.16
CA LEU A 128 -12.03 8.66 -2.95
C LEU A 128 -12.54 10.11 -2.79
N ALA A 129 -12.62 10.87 -3.88
CA ALA A 129 -13.13 12.24 -3.83
C ALA A 129 -14.61 12.29 -3.42
N LEU A 130 -15.42 11.37 -3.93
CA LEU A 130 -16.83 11.26 -3.58
C LEU A 130 -17.01 10.82 -2.12
N ASP A 131 -16.19 9.88 -1.67
CA ASP A 131 -16.23 9.42 -0.28
C ASP A 131 -15.87 10.56 0.68
N VAL A 132 -14.87 11.38 0.36
CA VAL A 132 -14.53 12.58 1.16
C VAL A 132 -15.68 13.59 1.18
N GLU A 133 -16.32 13.82 0.04
CA GLU A 133 -17.50 14.70 -0.04
C GLU A 133 -18.68 14.17 0.76
N GLU A 134 -18.92 12.88 0.74
CA GLU A 134 -20.05 12.25 1.43
C GLU A 134 -19.79 12.10 2.93
N LEU A 135 -18.64 11.53 3.31
CA LEU A 135 -18.33 11.15 4.69
C LEU A 135 -17.66 12.27 5.50
N GLY A 136 -17.06 13.26 4.81
CA GLY A 136 -16.32 14.36 5.44
C GLY A 136 -14.86 14.04 5.73
N GLU A 137 -14.54 12.79 5.99
CA GLU A 137 -13.17 12.31 6.19
C GLU A 137 -13.03 10.85 5.74
N VAL A 138 -11.88 10.50 5.17
CA VAL A 138 -11.55 9.14 4.74
C VAL A 138 -10.13 8.80 5.18
N PRO A 139 -9.95 7.81 6.05
CA PRO A 139 -8.64 7.27 6.37
C PRO A 139 -8.04 6.57 5.14
N LEU A 140 -6.81 6.90 4.79
CA LEU A 140 -6.13 6.19 3.71
C LEU A 140 -5.77 4.75 4.14
N PRO A 141 -5.79 3.77 3.21
CA PRO A 141 -5.54 2.36 3.52
C PRO A 141 -4.05 2.05 3.78
N THR A 142 -3.27 3.05 4.11
CA THR A 142 -1.83 2.96 4.40
C THR A 142 -1.52 2.79 5.88
N VAL A 143 -2.53 2.59 6.71
CA VAL A 143 -2.38 2.43 8.18
C VAL A 143 -1.47 1.26 8.57
N ALA A 144 -1.35 0.25 7.73
CA ALA A 144 -0.46 -0.89 7.94
C ALA A 144 0.92 -0.74 7.24
N LEU A 145 1.21 0.42 6.67
CA LEU A 145 2.41 0.69 5.86
C LEU A 145 3.26 1.80 6.50
N PRO A 146 3.96 1.53 7.61
CA PRO A 146 4.59 2.57 8.44
C PRO A 146 5.72 3.34 7.75
N ARG A 147 6.26 2.83 6.65
CA ARG A 147 7.28 3.51 5.85
C ARG A 147 6.72 4.28 4.66
N CYS A 148 5.41 4.20 4.43
CA CYS A 148 4.73 4.85 3.31
C CYS A 148 4.62 6.37 3.53
N THR A 149 4.79 7.15 2.47
CA THR A 149 4.56 8.61 2.46
C THR A 149 3.21 8.97 3.09
N TRP A 150 2.18 8.21 2.78
CA TRP A 150 0.81 8.44 3.23
C TRP A 150 0.46 7.71 4.54
N TYR A 151 1.45 7.24 5.27
CA TYR A 151 1.20 6.54 6.53
C TYR A 151 0.43 7.41 7.52
N ARG A 152 -0.66 6.86 8.07
CA ARG A 152 -1.54 7.53 9.05
C ARG A 152 -2.12 8.87 8.57
N MET A 153 -2.41 8.98 7.27
CA MET A 153 -3.13 10.13 6.71
C MET A 153 -4.64 9.89 6.69
N ILE A 154 -5.37 10.95 7.00
CA ILE A 154 -6.81 11.06 6.87
C ILE A 154 -7.07 12.20 5.89
N VAL A 155 -7.74 11.91 4.78
CA VAL A 155 -8.17 12.92 3.83
C VAL A 155 -9.46 13.55 4.33
N VAL A 156 -9.48 14.87 4.42
CA VAL A 156 -10.62 15.66 4.89
C VAL A 156 -11.07 16.67 3.84
N ARG A 157 -12.26 17.23 4.02
CA ARG A 157 -12.75 18.32 3.17
C ARG A 157 -11.89 19.57 3.30
N GLU A 158 -11.91 20.40 2.28
CA GLU A 158 -11.33 21.73 2.33
C GLU A 158 -11.93 22.55 3.49
N GLY A 159 -11.03 23.26 4.20
CA GLY A 159 -11.43 24.12 5.32
C GLY A 159 -11.62 23.39 6.66
N ASP A 160 -11.33 22.08 6.73
CA ASP A 160 -11.28 21.40 8.03
C ASP A 160 -10.19 22.00 8.91
N GLU A 161 -10.52 22.35 10.15
CA GLU A 161 -9.60 23.01 11.08
C GLU A 161 -8.43 22.14 11.54
N ARG A 162 -8.51 20.83 11.32
CA ARG A 162 -7.46 19.85 11.68
C ARG A 162 -6.38 19.72 10.61
N ILE A 163 -6.54 20.36 9.46
CA ILE A 163 -5.58 20.24 8.37
C ILE A 163 -4.17 20.58 8.86
N THR A 164 -3.28 19.61 8.71
CA THR A 164 -1.86 19.74 9.06
C THR A 164 -1.13 20.36 7.87
N PRO A 165 -0.43 21.49 8.04
CA PRO A 165 0.44 21.99 6.98
C PRO A 165 1.48 20.92 6.64
N LEU A 166 1.65 20.64 5.35
CA LEU A 166 2.78 19.82 4.88
C LEU A 166 4.04 20.70 4.97
N GLU A 167 5.10 20.16 5.57
CA GLU A 167 6.36 20.90 5.65
C GLU A 167 6.99 21.04 4.26
N ASP A 168 7.61 22.21 3.98
CA ASP A 168 8.34 22.48 2.74
C ASP A 168 9.54 21.50 2.64
N GLY A 169 9.37 20.38 1.99
CA GLY A 169 10.36 19.30 1.85
C GLY A 169 9.75 17.91 1.79
N GLU A 170 8.49 17.74 2.17
CA GLU A 170 7.78 16.48 1.98
C GLU A 170 7.26 16.28 0.54
N ALA A 171 7.32 17.32 -0.28
CA ALA A 171 6.87 17.34 -1.69
C ALA A 171 8.00 17.08 -2.70
N ASN A 172 9.10 16.37 -2.32
CA ASN A 172 10.20 15.98 -3.22
C ASN A 172 10.49 14.50 -3.15
#